data_a33264b0dacad190012c0ec1d407a8c0
#
_entry.id   a33264b0dacad190012c0ec1d407a8c0
#
_cell.length_a   1.000
_cell.length_b   1.000
_cell.length_c   1.000
_cell.angle_alpha   90.00
_cell.angle_beta   90.00
_cell.angle_gamma   90.00
#
_symmetry.space_group_name_H-M   'P 1'
#
loop_
_entity.id
_entity.type
_entity.pdbx_description
1 polymer ?
#
loop_
_entity_poly.entity_id
_entity_poly.type
_entity_poly.pdbx_seq_one_letter_code
_entity_poly.pdbx_strand_id
1 'polypeptide(L)'
;MNLFTRLQAHHDAGKTITIAMIGAGKFATMFLAQLRKLPAIHLACLVDLNPEGAKQNLALAGWPEEGYDAADIDTALRGKTICVSDDWQAAIDHPGIEIIIEVTGDPLA
;
A
#
# COMPACT_ATOMS: atom_id res chain seq x y z
N MET A 1 -17.20 -1.71 -16.51
CA MET A 1 -16.57 -2.51 -15.45
C MET A 1 -15.84 -1.58 -14.50
N ASN A 2 -16.17 -1.64 -13.23
CA ASN A 2 -15.51 -0.80 -12.22
C ASN A 2 -14.26 -1.47 -11.68
N LEU A 3 -13.49 -0.73 -10.89
CA LEU A 3 -12.24 -1.21 -10.32
C LEU A 3 -12.43 -2.46 -9.47
N PHE A 4 -13.45 -2.48 -8.62
CA PHE A 4 -13.70 -3.62 -7.73
C PHE A 4 -13.99 -4.90 -8.52
N THR A 5 -14.76 -4.80 -9.59
CA THR A 5 -15.06 -5.94 -10.46
C THR A 5 -13.77 -6.48 -11.10
N ARG A 6 -12.89 -5.59 -11.54
CA ARG A 6 -11.62 -5.98 -12.15
C ARG A 6 -10.70 -6.63 -11.14
N LEU A 7 -10.64 -6.10 -9.92
CA LEU A 7 -9.83 -6.68 -8.85
C LEU A 7 -10.34 -8.05 -8.45
N GLN A 8 -11.65 -8.22 -8.38
CA GLN A 8 -12.25 -9.52 -8.05
C GLN A 8 -11.92 -10.53 -9.14
N ALA A 9 -11.96 -10.13 -10.41
CA ALA A 9 -11.58 -11.01 -11.50
C ALA A 9 -10.12 -11.44 -11.42
N HIS A 10 -9.21 -10.54 -11.02
CA HIS A 10 -7.81 -10.88 -10.79
C HIS A 10 -7.67 -11.87 -9.66
N HIS A 11 -8.36 -11.66 -8.56
CA HIS A 11 -8.33 -12.59 -7.43
C HIS A 11 -8.84 -13.97 -7.83
N ASP A 12 -9.96 -14.02 -8.54
CA ASP A 12 -10.57 -15.28 -8.99
C ASP A 12 -9.64 -16.04 -9.95
N ALA A 13 -8.79 -15.32 -10.68
CA ALA A 13 -7.78 -15.91 -11.55
C ALA A 13 -6.50 -16.30 -10.81
N GLY A 14 -6.46 -16.14 -9.48
CA GLY A 14 -5.28 -16.44 -8.68
C GLY A 14 -4.17 -15.39 -8.80
N LYS A 15 -4.49 -14.20 -9.26
CA LYS A 15 -3.51 -13.12 -9.46
C LYS A 15 -3.66 -12.06 -8.39
N THR A 16 -2.52 -11.50 -7.96
CA THR A 16 -2.47 -10.40 -7.01
C THR A 16 -1.82 -9.21 -7.68
N ILE A 17 -2.39 -8.03 -7.48
CA ILE A 17 -1.82 -6.77 -7.96
C ILE A 17 -1.00 -6.17 -6.83
N THR A 18 0.26 -5.90 -7.09
CA THR A 18 1.17 -5.29 -6.11
C THR A 18 1.23 -3.79 -6.31
N ILE A 19 0.92 -3.04 -5.27
CA ILE A 19 0.88 -1.59 -5.35
C ILE A 19 1.83 -0.95 -4.32
N ALA A 20 2.22 0.28 -4.60
CA ALA A 20 2.83 1.17 -3.64
C ALA A 20 1.93 2.41 -3.50
N MET A 21 1.82 2.93 -2.31
CA MET A 21 1.06 4.13 -2.03
C MET A 21 2.00 5.21 -1.53
N ILE A 22 1.95 6.38 -2.15
CA ILE A 22 2.76 7.52 -1.76
C ILE A 22 1.87 8.53 -1.05
N GLY A 23 2.19 8.78 0.21
CA GLY A 23 1.42 9.64 1.08
C GLY A 23 0.48 8.84 1.95
N ALA A 24 0.35 9.26 3.20
CA ALA A 24 -0.57 8.65 4.17
C ALA A 24 -1.36 9.76 4.86
N GLY A 25 -1.92 10.65 4.05
CA GLY A 25 -2.63 11.82 4.52
C GLY A 25 -3.96 11.48 5.20
N LYS A 26 -4.74 12.53 5.41
CA LYS A 26 -5.94 12.49 6.24
C LYS A 26 -6.95 11.40 5.84
N PHE A 27 -7.06 11.10 4.55
CA PHE A 27 -8.01 10.09 4.07
C PHE A 27 -7.39 8.71 3.91
N ALA A 28 -6.10 8.58 4.14
CA ALA A 28 -5.38 7.33 3.92
C ALA A 28 -5.85 6.22 4.85
N THR A 29 -6.21 6.54 6.09
CA THR A 29 -6.67 5.54 7.05
C THR A 29 -7.87 4.76 6.53
N MET A 30 -8.84 5.47 5.96
CA MET A 30 -10.02 4.83 5.37
C MET A 30 -9.63 3.94 4.19
N PHE A 31 -8.76 4.44 3.32
CA PHE A 31 -8.29 3.69 2.16
C PHE A 31 -7.50 2.45 2.58
N LEU A 32 -6.62 2.60 3.56
CA LEU A 32 -5.84 1.47 4.10
C LEU A 32 -6.75 0.40 4.72
N ALA A 33 -7.81 0.81 5.40
CA ALA A 33 -8.77 -0.13 5.95
C ALA A 33 -9.49 -0.91 4.85
N GLN A 34 -9.80 -0.26 3.74
CA GLN A 34 -10.41 -0.91 2.59
C GLN A 34 -9.45 -1.91 1.93
N LEU A 35 -8.18 -1.51 1.74
CA LEU A 35 -7.18 -2.39 1.14
C LEU A 35 -7.01 -3.69 1.92
N ARG A 36 -7.10 -3.62 3.24
CA ARG A 36 -6.98 -4.80 4.10
C ARG A 36 -8.00 -5.88 3.78
N LYS A 37 -9.14 -5.48 3.22
CA LYS A 37 -10.23 -6.38 2.88
C LYS A 37 -10.22 -6.84 1.42
N LEU A 38 -9.23 -6.41 0.64
CA LEU A 38 -9.15 -6.73 -0.78
C LEU A 38 -7.99 -7.70 -1.04
N PRO A 39 -8.28 -9.01 -1.07
CA PRO A 39 -7.21 -10.01 -1.20
C PRO A 39 -6.49 -9.95 -2.55
N ALA A 40 -7.10 -9.32 -3.55
CA ALA A 40 -6.48 -9.17 -4.86
C ALA A 40 -5.39 -8.11 -4.90
N ILE A 41 -5.24 -7.31 -3.83
CA ILE A 41 -4.25 -6.24 -3.78
C ILE A 41 -3.26 -6.50 -2.65
N HIS A 42 -1.97 -6.41 -2.99
CA HIS A 42 -0.90 -6.41 -2.00
C HIS A 42 -0.27 -5.01 -1.96
N LEU A 43 -0.48 -4.29 -0.86
CA LEU A 43 0.21 -3.04 -0.61
C LEU A 43 1.62 -3.37 -0.10
N ALA A 44 2.60 -3.30 -0.98
CA ALA A 44 3.97 -3.68 -0.64
C ALA A 44 4.77 -2.54 -0.04
N CYS A 45 4.41 -1.31 -0.35
CA CYS A 45 5.15 -0.14 0.13
C CYS A 45 4.21 1.02 0.42
N LEU A 46 4.41 1.64 1.57
CA LEU A 46 3.72 2.88 1.94
C LEU A 46 4.79 3.92 2.19
N VAL A 47 4.82 4.94 1.36
CA VAL A 47 5.83 6.00 1.40
C VAL A 47 5.21 7.27 1.96
N ASP A 48 5.87 7.87 2.95
CA ASP A 48 5.43 9.14 3.52
C ASP A 48 6.65 9.88 4.06
N LEU A 49 6.58 11.20 4.08
CA LEU A 49 7.63 12.02 4.68
C LEU A 49 7.76 11.77 6.18
N ASN A 50 6.71 11.27 6.80
CA ASN A 50 6.70 10.88 8.21
C ASN A 50 6.33 9.39 8.32
N PRO A 51 7.32 8.48 8.21
CA PRO A 51 7.03 7.04 8.28
C PRO A 51 6.33 6.60 9.57
N GLU A 52 6.67 7.21 10.69
CA GLU A 52 6.03 6.87 11.97
C GLU A 52 4.55 7.23 11.96
N GLY A 53 4.20 8.37 11.37
CA GLY A 53 2.79 8.75 11.18
C GLY A 53 2.07 7.79 10.27
N ALA A 54 2.73 7.32 9.21
CA ALA A 54 2.17 6.34 8.31
C ALA A 54 1.87 5.01 9.03
N LYS A 55 2.79 4.58 9.90
CA LYS A 55 2.57 3.37 10.71
C LYS A 55 1.40 3.53 11.67
N GLN A 56 1.24 4.72 12.25
CA GLN A 56 0.08 5.01 13.10
C GLN A 56 -1.22 4.90 12.32
N ASN A 57 -1.25 5.38 11.08
CA ASN A 57 -2.42 5.26 10.23
C ASN A 57 -2.74 3.80 9.90
N LEU A 58 -1.73 2.98 9.66
CA LEU A 58 -1.94 1.54 9.46
C LEU A 58 -2.54 0.88 10.69
N ALA A 59 -2.02 1.22 11.87
CA ALA A 59 -2.56 0.68 13.13
C ALA A 59 -4.02 1.09 13.32
N LEU A 60 -4.34 2.35 13.06
CA LEU A 60 -5.72 2.85 13.15
C LEU A 60 -6.64 2.16 12.14
N ALA A 61 -6.11 1.80 10.97
CA ALA A 61 -6.88 1.09 9.95
C ALA A 61 -7.05 -0.40 10.25
N GLY A 62 -6.45 -0.89 11.33
CA GLY A 62 -6.61 -2.27 11.76
C GLY A 62 -5.53 -3.24 11.30
N TRP A 63 -4.44 -2.74 10.72
CA TRP A 63 -3.33 -3.59 10.31
C TRP A 63 -2.53 -4.04 11.53
N PRO A 64 -2.18 -5.33 11.63
CA PRO A 64 -1.32 -5.80 12.70
C PRO A 64 0.12 -5.30 12.50
N GLU A 65 0.85 -5.13 13.58
CA GLU A 65 2.23 -4.62 13.52
C GLU A 65 3.12 -5.48 12.62
N GLU A 66 3.00 -6.78 12.71
CA GLU A 66 3.75 -7.71 11.86
C GLU A 66 3.36 -7.63 10.38
N GLY A 67 2.30 -6.92 10.06
CA GLY A 67 1.87 -6.69 8.69
C GLY A 67 2.56 -5.52 8.01
N TYR A 68 3.28 -4.67 8.76
CA TYR A 68 3.97 -3.51 8.20
C TYR A 68 5.37 -3.30 8.80
N ASP A 69 6.07 -4.40 9.09
CA ASP A 69 7.41 -4.37 9.68
C ASP A 69 8.52 -4.72 8.70
N ALA A 70 8.24 -4.83 7.41
CA ALA A 70 9.24 -5.17 6.42
C ALA A 70 10.33 -4.10 6.33
N ALA A 71 11.59 -4.54 6.33
CA ALA A 71 12.73 -3.62 6.30
C ALA A 71 12.92 -2.97 4.93
N ASP A 72 12.49 -3.66 3.87
CA ASP A 72 12.60 -3.17 2.50
C ASP A 72 11.48 -3.75 1.65
N ILE A 73 11.41 -3.28 0.39
CA ILE A 73 10.36 -3.71 -0.53
C ILE A 73 10.48 -5.19 -0.88
N ASP A 74 11.70 -5.69 -1.07
CA ASP A 74 11.90 -7.10 -1.39
C ASP A 74 11.38 -8.00 -0.28
N THR A 75 11.63 -7.64 0.97
CA THR A 75 11.10 -8.37 2.13
C THR A 75 9.59 -8.32 2.17
N ALA A 76 9.01 -7.16 1.88
CA ALA A 76 7.56 -6.99 1.82
C ALA A 76 6.93 -7.87 0.75
N LEU A 77 7.56 -7.95 -0.41
CA LEU A 77 7.07 -8.78 -1.51
C LEU A 77 7.09 -10.27 -1.15
N ARG A 78 8.17 -10.74 -0.53
CA ARG A 78 8.29 -12.14 -0.14
C ARG A 78 7.32 -12.54 0.95
N GLY A 79 7.13 -11.66 1.93
CA GLY A 79 6.31 -11.96 3.12
C GLY A 79 4.87 -11.49 3.04
N LYS A 80 4.49 -10.84 1.95
CA LYS A 80 3.18 -10.20 1.79
C LYS A 80 2.88 -9.22 2.92
N THR A 81 3.89 -8.44 3.27
CA THR A 81 3.80 -7.39 4.28
C THR A 81 3.99 -6.02 3.63
N ILE A 82 4.10 -4.99 4.44
CA ILE A 82 4.25 -3.61 3.96
C ILE A 82 5.57 -3.06 4.43
N CYS A 83 6.32 -2.44 3.50
CA CYS A 83 7.49 -1.65 3.82
C CYS A 83 7.05 -0.19 3.96
N VAL A 84 7.25 0.41 5.12
CA VAL A 84 6.93 1.82 5.37
C VAL A 84 8.23 2.61 5.34
N SER A 85 8.33 3.60 4.46
CA SER A 85 9.55 4.38 4.30
C SER A 85 9.26 5.80 3.85
N ASP A 86 10.32 6.60 3.71
CA ASP A 86 10.25 7.93 3.12
C ASP A 86 10.91 7.99 1.73
N ASP A 87 11.32 6.84 1.20
CA ASP A 87 12.03 6.75 -0.08
C ASP A 87 11.05 6.44 -1.21
N TRP A 88 10.43 7.49 -1.76
CA TRP A 88 9.49 7.34 -2.86
C TRP A 88 10.17 6.85 -4.15
N GLN A 89 11.45 7.18 -4.34
CA GLN A 89 12.18 6.77 -5.54
C GLN A 89 12.34 5.25 -5.58
N ALA A 90 12.65 4.64 -4.46
CA ALA A 90 12.77 3.18 -4.38
C ALA A 90 11.45 2.49 -4.75
N ALA A 91 10.33 3.06 -4.34
CA ALA A 91 9.02 2.51 -4.67
C ALA A 91 8.73 2.62 -6.17
N ILE A 92 9.03 3.78 -6.77
CA ILE A 92 8.77 4.01 -8.19
C ILE A 92 9.65 3.11 -9.06
N ASP A 93 10.90 2.93 -8.68
CA ASP A 93 11.88 2.20 -9.48
C ASP A 93 11.80 0.68 -9.32
N HIS A 94 11.06 0.20 -8.32
CA HIS A 94 11.05 -1.23 -8.03
C HIS A 94 10.21 -2.01 -9.05
N PRO A 95 10.80 -2.99 -9.73
CA PRO A 95 10.09 -3.73 -10.80
C PRO A 95 8.94 -4.60 -10.29
N GLY A 96 8.92 -4.94 -9.00
CA GLY A 96 7.84 -5.71 -8.40
C GLY A 96 6.60 -4.91 -8.06
N ILE A 97 6.67 -3.58 -8.17
CA ILE A 97 5.52 -2.70 -7.94
C ILE A 97 4.83 -2.46 -9.28
N GLU A 98 3.58 -2.87 -9.39
CA GLU A 98 2.83 -2.77 -10.63
C GLU A 98 2.11 -1.44 -10.79
N ILE A 99 1.61 -0.89 -9.67
CA ILE A 99 0.82 0.36 -9.70
C ILE A 99 1.29 1.24 -8.55
N ILE A 100 1.47 2.52 -8.86
CA ILE A 100 1.76 3.55 -7.85
C ILE A 100 0.50 4.38 -7.66
N ILE A 101 0.05 4.49 -6.41
CA ILE A 101 -1.09 5.33 -6.06
C ILE A 101 -0.57 6.50 -5.24
N GLU A 102 -0.80 7.69 -5.72
CA GLU A 102 -0.37 8.90 -5.01
C GLU A 102 -1.56 9.53 -4.31
N VAL A 103 -1.47 9.67 -2.99
CA VAL A 103 -2.52 10.27 -2.16
C VAL A 103 -1.97 11.43 -1.31
N THR A 104 -0.85 11.99 -1.75
CA THR A 104 -0.26 13.17 -1.10
C THR A 104 -1.08 14.41 -1.34
N GLY A 105 -1.96 14.39 -2.31
CA GLY A 105 -2.57 15.58 -2.82
C GLY A 105 -3.38 16.35 -1.80
N ASP A 106 -2.93 17.55 -1.52
CA ASP A 106 -3.86 18.60 -1.22
C ASP A 106 -4.62 18.85 -2.51
N PRO A 107 -5.93 18.63 -2.56
CA PRO A 107 -6.68 18.79 -3.80
C PRO A 107 -6.67 20.22 -4.33
N LEU A 108 -6.17 21.13 -3.54
CA LEU A 108 -6.02 22.53 -3.96
C LEU A 108 -4.60 22.83 -4.43
N ALA A 109 -3.70 21.89 -4.27
CA ALA A 109 -2.34 22.06 -4.73
C ALA A 109 -2.23 21.80 -6.23
#